data_238f0f96fc4ece3559b886c00759b420
#
_entry.id   238f0f96fc4ece3559b886c00759b420
#
_cell.length_a   1.000
_cell.length_b   1.000
_cell.length_c   1.000
_cell.angle_alpha   90.00
_cell.angle_beta   90.00
_cell.angle_gamma   90.00
#
_symmetry.space_group_name_H-M   'P 1'
#
loop_
_entity.id
_entity.type
_entity.pdbx_description
1 polymer ?
#
loop_
_entity_poly.entity_id
_entity_poly.type
_entity_poly.pdbx_seq_one_letter_code
_entity_poly.pdbx_strand_id
1 'polypeptide(L)'
;MKNNFFKKLLLAIAVFYAPLQSMAWGTEGHRVCGQIASTYLTPKARKAIEAILGNESIAMTSNWADFIKSDPAYSYLSAWHYIDFDKAYSYPEMVEYLNHDTKVDAYTKLQFLISELKKKDLSKENQLLYLRMLIHIIEDVHQPMHAAHADDKGGNDFKVNWFSTPTNLHSVWDSQLIDFQQLSYTEYAAAINHTTWAQRTAWQKAPISEWLFESNQIAEKLYTEIQPGDTLNYKYNFTHIDILNQQLLKAGVRLAGILNQLFG
;
A
#
# COMPACT_ATOMS: atom_id res chain seq x y z
N MET A 1 35.02 -21.99 -57.22
CA MET A 1 33.66 -21.52 -56.96
C MET A 1 33.37 -21.76 -55.49
N LYS A 2 33.41 -20.74 -54.63
CA LYS A 2 33.18 -20.86 -53.18
C LYS A 2 31.83 -20.27 -52.87
N ASN A 3 30.88 -21.10 -52.44
CA ASN A 3 29.58 -20.65 -51.99
C ASN A 3 29.70 -20.17 -50.52
N ASN A 4 29.58 -18.87 -50.33
CA ASN A 4 29.43 -18.29 -49.00
C ASN A 4 27.95 -18.29 -48.59
N PHE A 5 27.62 -19.21 -47.73
CA PHE A 5 26.32 -19.31 -47.11
C PHE A 5 26.28 -18.36 -45.88
N PHE A 6 25.80 -17.15 -46.06
CA PHE A 6 25.53 -16.24 -44.93
C PHE A 6 24.34 -16.75 -44.12
N LYS A 7 24.63 -17.41 -42.99
CA LYS A 7 23.62 -17.69 -41.97
C LYS A 7 23.24 -16.39 -41.32
N LYS A 8 22.06 -15.85 -41.66
CA LYS A 8 21.42 -14.79 -40.92
C LYS A 8 20.95 -15.38 -39.59
N LEU A 9 21.67 -15.06 -38.50
CA LEU A 9 21.23 -15.31 -37.13
C LEU A 9 20.18 -14.25 -36.78
N LEU A 10 18.90 -14.60 -36.88
CA LEU A 10 17.82 -13.82 -36.35
C LEU A 10 17.83 -14.00 -34.81
N LEU A 11 18.39 -13.05 -34.10
CA LEU A 11 18.25 -12.93 -32.66
C LEU A 11 16.83 -12.47 -32.37
N ALA A 12 15.92 -13.39 -32.09
CA ALA A 12 14.60 -13.07 -31.56
C ALA A 12 14.78 -12.57 -30.11
N ILE A 13 14.74 -11.25 -29.92
CA ILE A 13 14.60 -10.65 -28.60
C ILE A 13 13.17 -10.95 -28.17
N ALA A 14 12.98 -12.03 -27.40
CA ALA A 14 11.76 -12.25 -26.66
C ALA A 14 11.71 -11.20 -25.54
N VAL A 15 11.01 -10.10 -25.79
CA VAL A 15 10.63 -9.18 -24.72
C VAL A 15 9.61 -9.94 -23.88
N PHE A 16 10.09 -10.51 -22.79
CA PHE A 16 9.19 -11.01 -21.74
C PHE A 16 8.46 -9.80 -21.15
N TYR A 17 7.25 -9.59 -21.60
CA TYR A 17 6.27 -8.82 -20.84
C TYR A 17 5.96 -9.67 -19.59
N ALA A 18 6.77 -9.53 -18.54
CA ALA A 18 6.31 -9.90 -17.22
C ALA A 18 5.10 -9.01 -16.95
N PRO A 19 3.92 -9.56 -16.60
CA PRO A 19 2.84 -8.72 -16.14
C PRO A 19 3.39 -7.94 -14.94
N LEU A 20 3.38 -6.62 -15.01
CA LEU A 20 3.59 -5.77 -13.86
C LEU A 20 2.45 -6.11 -12.91
N GLN A 21 2.71 -7.01 -11.97
CA GLN A 21 1.77 -7.28 -10.89
C GLN A 21 1.68 -5.98 -10.12
N SER A 22 0.45 -5.47 -10.01
CA SER A 22 0.18 -4.35 -9.13
C SER A 22 0.70 -4.72 -7.75
N MET A 23 1.68 -3.99 -7.31
CA MET A 23 2.17 -4.04 -5.94
C MET A 23 1.44 -2.89 -5.23
N ALA A 24 0.99 -3.11 -4.02
CA ALA A 24 0.58 -2.10 -3.05
C ALA A 24 1.54 -0.90 -3.08
N TRP A 25 1.45 0.06 -2.18
CA TRP A 25 2.54 1.05 -2.12
C TRP A 25 3.85 0.38 -2.56
N GLY A 26 4.53 0.91 -3.57
CA GLY A 26 5.80 0.33 -3.99
C GLY A 26 6.74 0.18 -2.79
N THR A 27 7.77 -0.62 -2.96
CA THR A 27 8.71 -0.98 -1.88
C THR A 27 9.16 0.19 -1.03
N GLU A 28 9.34 1.38 -1.64
CA GLU A 28 9.78 2.58 -0.95
C GLU A 28 8.67 3.19 -0.10
N GLY A 29 7.44 3.26 -0.61
CA GLY A 29 6.29 3.80 0.12
C GLY A 29 5.98 3.01 1.40
N HIS A 30 5.97 1.68 1.33
CA HIS A 30 5.83 0.82 2.50
C HIS A 30 6.91 1.09 3.55
N ARG A 31 8.17 1.18 3.12
CA ARG A 31 9.28 1.49 4.05
C ARG A 31 9.14 2.86 4.70
N VAL A 32 8.66 3.85 3.97
CA VAL A 32 8.37 5.19 4.52
C VAL A 32 7.33 5.09 5.63
N CYS A 33 6.21 4.41 5.39
CA CYS A 33 5.15 4.21 6.37
C CYS A 33 5.66 3.46 7.62
N GLY A 34 6.35 2.33 7.43
CA GLY A 34 6.93 1.54 8.52
C GLY A 34 7.99 2.32 9.32
N GLN A 35 8.79 3.14 8.65
CA GLN A 35 9.79 4.01 9.30
C GLN A 35 9.11 5.07 10.17
N ILE A 36 8.06 5.73 9.66
CA ILE A 36 7.26 6.70 10.42
C ILE A 36 6.62 6.02 11.63
N ALA A 37 5.98 4.85 11.43
CA ALA A 37 5.36 4.10 12.52
C ALA A 37 6.35 3.80 13.64
N SER A 38 7.57 3.41 13.30
CA SER A 38 8.64 3.12 14.27
C SER A 38 8.93 4.29 15.21
N THR A 39 8.75 5.54 14.77
CA THR A 39 9.02 6.73 15.60
C THR A 39 7.99 6.97 16.69
N TYR A 40 6.78 6.45 16.52
CA TYR A 40 5.64 6.67 17.42
C TYR A 40 5.29 5.48 18.31
N LEU A 41 6.08 4.41 18.30
CA LEU A 41 5.87 3.27 19.17
C LEU A 41 6.21 3.59 20.62
N THR A 42 5.37 3.12 21.53
CA THR A 42 5.72 3.08 22.95
C THR A 42 6.89 2.10 23.19
N PRO A 43 7.72 2.31 24.24
CA PRO A 43 8.80 1.36 24.54
C PRO A 43 8.32 -0.09 24.73
N LYS A 44 7.13 -0.28 25.31
CA LYS A 44 6.56 -1.59 25.52
C LYS A 44 6.15 -2.26 24.20
N ALA A 45 5.44 -1.53 23.32
CA ALA A 45 5.05 -2.03 22.01
C ALA A 45 6.28 -2.36 21.15
N ARG A 46 7.29 -1.46 21.12
CA ARG A 46 8.56 -1.70 20.43
C ARG A 46 9.20 -3.01 20.84
N LYS A 47 9.39 -3.24 22.16
CA LYS A 47 10.01 -4.44 22.68
C LYS A 47 9.21 -5.70 22.32
N ALA A 48 7.88 -5.64 22.38
CA ALA A 48 7.01 -6.77 22.03
C ALA A 48 7.08 -7.10 20.53
N ILE A 49 7.09 -6.09 19.67
CA ILE A 49 7.21 -6.25 18.22
C ILE A 49 8.59 -6.82 17.84
N GLU A 50 9.67 -6.30 18.44
CA GLU A 50 11.03 -6.83 18.26
C GLU A 50 11.14 -8.30 18.69
N ALA A 51 10.42 -8.71 19.73
CA ALA A 51 10.39 -10.10 20.13
C ALA A 51 9.70 -11.03 19.11
N ILE A 52 8.79 -10.49 18.28
CA ILE A 52 8.10 -11.24 17.21
C ILE A 52 8.92 -11.20 15.92
N LEU A 53 9.40 -10.02 15.50
CA LEU A 53 10.08 -9.81 14.22
C LEU A 53 11.57 -10.20 14.26
N GLY A 54 12.17 -10.32 15.45
CA GLY A 54 13.60 -10.53 15.61
C GLY A 54 14.41 -9.31 15.18
N ASN A 55 15.34 -9.49 14.27
CA ASN A 55 16.20 -8.41 13.77
C ASN A 55 15.60 -7.59 12.63
N GLU A 56 14.39 -7.93 12.18
CA GLU A 56 13.73 -7.25 11.08
C GLU A 56 13.06 -5.96 11.59
N SER A 57 13.35 -4.82 10.98
CA SER A 57 12.67 -3.57 11.32
C SER A 57 11.25 -3.53 10.73
N ILE A 58 10.35 -2.70 11.30
CA ILE A 58 9.01 -2.51 10.74
C ILE A 58 9.08 -2.06 9.29
N ALA A 59 9.99 -1.12 8.95
CA ALA A 59 10.16 -0.64 7.59
C ALA A 59 10.54 -1.77 6.61
N MET A 60 11.33 -2.75 7.03
CA MET A 60 11.67 -3.90 6.18
C MET A 60 10.53 -4.92 6.12
N THR A 61 9.87 -5.15 7.26
CA THR A 61 8.70 -6.03 7.39
C THR A 61 7.54 -5.57 6.49
N SER A 62 7.36 -4.26 6.31
CA SER A 62 6.31 -3.67 5.48
C SER A 62 6.24 -4.24 4.07
N ASN A 63 7.35 -4.69 3.50
CA ASN A 63 7.39 -5.26 2.14
C ASN A 63 7.18 -6.78 2.08
N TRP A 64 7.09 -7.46 3.23
CA TRP A 64 7.08 -8.92 3.24
C TRP A 64 5.89 -9.51 2.46
N ALA A 65 4.69 -8.92 2.59
CA ALA A 65 3.49 -9.43 1.96
C ALA A 65 3.57 -9.38 0.42
N ASP A 66 4.17 -8.32 -0.12
CA ASP A 66 4.42 -8.22 -1.57
C ASP A 66 5.52 -9.17 -2.04
N PHE A 67 6.59 -9.30 -1.26
CA PHE A 67 7.68 -10.19 -1.59
C PHE A 67 7.23 -11.65 -1.68
N ILE A 68 6.34 -12.10 -0.77
CA ILE A 68 5.88 -13.49 -0.70
C ILE A 68 4.84 -13.84 -1.78
N LYS A 69 4.28 -12.88 -2.51
CA LYS A 69 3.30 -13.11 -3.59
C LYS A 69 3.77 -14.11 -4.65
N SER A 70 5.08 -14.27 -4.81
CA SER A 70 5.67 -15.25 -5.75
C SER A 70 5.57 -16.69 -5.26
N ASP A 71 5.29 -16.94 -3.98
CA ASP A 71 5.11 -18.27 -3.41
C ASP A 71 3.63 -18.69 -3.49
N PRO A 72 3.30 -19.75 -4.27
CA PRO A 72 1.91 -20.21 -4.39
C PRO A 72 1.23 -20.59 -3.07
N ALA A 73 2.00 -20.96 -2.04
CA ALA A 73 1.47 -21.28 -0.71
C ALA A 73 0.79 -20.07 -0.04
N TYR A 74 1.14 -18.85 -0.47
CA TYR A 74 0.60 -17.59 0.05
C TYR A 74 -0.37 -16.90 -0.89
N SER A 75 -0.77 -17.52 -2.02
CA SER A 75 -1.68 -16.92 -3.01
C SER A 75 -3.03 -16.49 -2.40
N TYR A 76 -3.47 -17.12 -1.32
CA TYR A 76 -4.69 -16.77 -0.60
C TYR A 76 -4.66 -15.38 0.05
N LEU A 77 -3.47 -14.78 0.23
CA LEU A 77 -3.29 -13.42 0.77
C LEU A 77 -3.57 -12.33 -0.25
N SER A 78 -3.60 -12.64 -1.55
CA SER A 78 -3.68 -11.63 -2.63
C SER A 78 -4.88 -10.68 -2.49
N ALA A 79 -6.05 -11.19 -2.10
CA ALA A 79 -7.24 -10.36 -1.92
C ALA A 79 -7.24 -9.54 -0.62
N TRP A 80 -6.21 -9.69 0.26
CA TRP A 80 -6.16 -8.97 1.53
C TRP A 80 -5.61 -7.53 1.40
N HIS A 81 -5.04 -7.21 0.24
CA HIS A 81 -4.31 -5.96 0.00
C HIS A 81 -5.21 -4.76 -0.33
N TYR A 82 -6.46 -4.99 -0.76
CA TYR A 82 -7.33 -3.95 -1.27
C TYR A 82 -8.80 -4.22 -0.91
N ILE A 83 -9.61 -3.19 -1.08
CA ILE A 83 -11.06 -3.28 -1.09
C ILE A 83 -11.58 -2.51 -2.30
N ASP A 84 -12.34 -3.19 -3.15
CA ASP A 84 -12.90 -2.59 -4.35
C ASP A 84 -14.37 -2.19 -4.10
N PHE A 85 -14.69 -0.95 -4.40
CA PHE A 85 -16.03 -0.40 -4.32
C PHE A 85 -16.71 -0.38 -5.67
N ASP A 86 -18.04 -0.51 -5.69
CA ASP A 86 -18.85 -0.51 -6.90
C ASP A 86 -19.37 0.88 -7.28
N LYS A 87 -19.22 1.86 -6.40
CA LYS A 87 -19.63 3.26 -6.59
C LYS A 87 -18.91 4.17 -5.60
N ALA A 88 -19.03 5.47 -5.81
CA ALA A 88 -18.72 6.45 -4.79
C ALA A 88 -19.71 6.37 -3.60
N TYR A 89 -19.20 6.37 -2.40
CA TYR A 89 -19.99 6.33 -1.17
C TYR A 89 -19.91 7.65 -0.41
N SER A 90 -21.01 8.08 0.22
CA SER A 90 -20.94 8.99 1.36
C SER A 90 -20.40 8.24 2.59
N TYR A 91 -19.88 8.94 3.60
CA TYR A 91 -19.34 8.25 4.78
C TYR A 91 -20.35 7.35 5.50
N PRO A 92 -21.62 7.78 5.74
CA PRO A 92 -22.61 6.88 6.33
C PRO A 92 -22.92 5.63 5.49
N GLU A 93 -22.99 5.76 4.15
CA GLU A 93 -23.20 4.62 3.26
C GLU A 93 -22.01 3.65 3.30
N MET A 94 -20.77 4.17 3.33
CA MET A 94 -19.58 3.33 3.46
C MET A 94 -19.56 2.57 4.78
N VAL A 95 -19.89 3.22 5.90
CA VAL A 95 -20.01 2.54 7.20
C VAL A 95 -21.05 1.42 7.15
N GLU A 96 -22.19 1.68 6.54
CA GLU A 96 -23.25 0.67 6.37
C GLU A 96 -22.78 -0.50 5.49
N TYR A 97 -22.13 -0.22 4.37
CA TYR A 97 -21.51 -1.23 3.50
C TYR A 97 -20.52 -2.09 4.29
N LEU A 98 -19.57 -1.47 4.98
CA LEU A 98 -18.52 -2.16 5.72
C LEU A 98 -19.06 -3.01 6.90
N ASN A 99 -20.15 -2.58 7.55
CA ASN A 99 -20.79 -3.34 8.62
C ASN A 99 -21.42 -4.66 8.13
N HIS A 100 -21.77 -4.74 6.86
CA HIS A 100 -22.37 -5.93 6.22
C HIS A 100 -21.39 -6.66 5.30
N ASP A 101 -20.15 -6.19 5.21
CA ASP A 101 -19.16 -6.80 4.34
C ASP A 101 -18.69 -8.16 4.88
N THR A 102 -18.81 -9.18 4.03
CA THR A 102 -18.37 -10.56 4.31
C THR A 102 -17.35 -11.05 3.29
N LYS A 103 -16.90 -10.18 2.39
CA LYS A 103 -15.91 -10.53 1.37
C LYS A 103 -14.52 -10.73 2.00
N VAL A 104 -13.67 -11.38 1.25
CA VAL A 104 -12.24 -11.45 1.59
C VAL A 104 -11.55 -10.24 0.97
N ASP A 105 -11.30 -9.22 1.77
CA ASP A 105 -10.67 -7.96 1.38
C ASP A 105 -9.87 -7.33 2.53
N ALA A 106 -9.27 -6.17 2.30
CA ALA A 106 -8.45 -5.47 3.27
C ALA A 106 -9.20 -5.14 4.57
N TYR A 107 -10.47 -4.71 4.50
CA TYR A 107 -11.23 -4.33 5.68
C TYR A 107 -11.52 -5.52 6.60
N THR A 108 -12.11 -6.57 6.04
CA THR A 108 -12.46 -7.78 6.80
C THR A 108 -11.21 -8.45 7.37
N LYS A 109 -10.08 -8.40 6.65
CA LYS A 109 -8.82 -8.97 7.11
C LYS A 109 -8.13 -8.12 8.15
N LEU A 110 -8.21 -6.79 8.11
CA LEU A 110 -7.74 -5.95 9.21
C LEU A 110 -8.49 -6.26 10.51
N GLN A 111 -9.82 -6.39 10.45
CA GLN A 111 -10.61 -6.77 11.63
C GLN A 111 -10.19 -8.13 12.17
N PHE A 112 -10.04 -9.13 11.30
CA PHE A 112 -9.56 -10.46 11.65
C PHE A 112 -8.17 -10.40 12.31
N LEU A 113 -7.19 -9.76 11.69
CA LEU A 113 -5.80 -9.70 12.17
C LEU A 113 -5.70 -9.01 13.54
N ILE A 114 -6.43 -7.89 13.73
CA ILE A 114 -6.50 -7.18 15.00
C ILE A 114 -7.12 -8.08 16.10
N SER A 115 -8.15 -8.84 15.75
CA SER A 115 -8.77 -9.78 16.69
C SER A 115 -7.83 -10.92 17.06
N GLU A 116 -7.17 -11.53 16.09
CA GLU A 116 -6.25 -12.65 16.30
C GLU A 116 -5.03 -12.25 17.12
N LEU A 117 -4.40 -11.12 16.81
CA LEU A 117 -3.21 -10.64 17.53
C LEU A 117 -3.48 -10.25 19.00
N LYS A 118 -4.74 -10.13 19.42
CA LYS A 118 -5.13 -9.97 20.84
C LYS A 118 -5.13 -11.28 21.61
N LYS A 119 -5.15 -12.43 20.95
CA LYS A 119 -5.18 -13.74 21.58
C LYS A 119 -3.82 -14.09 22.20
N LYS A 120 -3.84 -14.69 23.39
CA LYS A 120 -2.62 -15.04 24.13
C LYS A 120 -2.03 -16.39 23.72
N ASP A 121 -2.83 -17.24 23.09
CA ASP A 121 -2.52 -18.62 22.69
C ASP A 121 -2.14 -18.75 21.20
N LEU A 122 -1.91 -17.64 20.52
CA LEU A 122 -1.51 -17.64 19.11
C LEU A 122 -0.12 -18.25 18.94
N SER A 123 0.02 -19.18 17.98
CA SER A 123 1.32 -19.76 17.67
C SER A 123 2.31 -18.67 17.19
N LYS A 124 3.61 -18.88 17.42
CA LYS A 124 4.65 -17.92 17.01
C LYS A 124 4.65 -17.68 15.50
N GLU A 125 4.37 -18.73 14.73
CA GLU A 125 4.27 -18.67 13.28
C GLU A 125 3.11 -17.75 12.85
N ASN A 126 1.91 -17.96 13.39
CA ASN A 126 0.75 -17.13 13.12
C ASN A 126 0.94 -15.71 13.66
N GLN A 127 1.59 -15.54 14.80
CA GLN A 127 1.89 -14.23 15.35
C GLN A 127 2.78 -13.41 14.40
N LEU A 128 3.82 -14.04 13.84
CA LEU A 128 4.70 -13.40 12.86
C LEU A 128 3.97 -13.09 11.54
N LEU A 129 3.25 -14.08 10.99
CA LEU A 129 2.46 -13.91 9.76
C LEU A 129 1.44 -12.79 9.90
N TYR A 130 0.66 -12.81 10.97
CA TYR A 130 -0.41 -11.84 11.19
C TYR A 130 0.11 -10.43 11.47
N LEU A 131 1.23 -10.31 12.17
CA LEU A 131 1.88 -9.02 12.37
C LEU A 131 2.40 -8.43 11.05
N ARG A 132 3.05 -9.24 10.21
CA ARG A 132 3.52 -8.83 8.87
C ARG A 132 2.37 -8.36 7.99
N MET A 133 1.28 -9.15 7.93
CA MET A 133 0.10 -8.78 7.16
C MET A 133 -0.60 -7.54 7.72
N LEU A 134 -0.71 -7.40 9.04
CA LEU A 134 -1.32 -6.22 9.66
C LEU A 134 -0.56 -4.94 9.30
N ILE A 135 0.78 -4.96 9.41
CA ILE A 135 1.63 -3.82 9.05
C ILE A 135 1.34 -3.42 7.60
N HIS A 136 1.47 -4.36 6.69
CA HIS A 136 1.32 -4.12 5.26
C HIS A 136 -0.09 -3.61 4.87
N ILE A 137 -1.14 -4.28 5.31
CA ILE A 137 -2.52 -3.92 4.93
C ILE A 137 -2.93 -2.54 5.48
N ILE A 138 -2.46 -2.17 6.69
CA ILE A 138 -2.71 -0.81 7.20
C ILE A 138 -2.08 0.24 6.26
N GLU A 139 -0.93 -0.03 5.70
CA GLU A 139 -0.28 0.86 4.75
C GLU A 139 -1.03 0.89 3.42
N ASP A 140 -1.45 -0.27 2.91
CA ASP A 140 -2.20 -0.43 1.67
C ASP A 140 -3.50 0.37 1.64
N VAL A 141 -4.30 0.31 2.71
CA VAL A 141 -5.60 1.01 2.75
C VAL A 141 -5.48 2.53 2.75
N HIS A 142 -4.26 3.08 2.83
CA HIS A 142 -3.99 4.49 2.66
C HIS A 142 -3.54 4.85 1.23
N GLN A 143 -3.29 3.87 0.37
CA GLN A 143 -3.07 4.08 -1.05
C GLN A 143 -4.43 4.23 -1.74
N PRO A 144 -4.74 5.36 -2.40
CA PRO A 144 -6.08 5.62 -2.92
C PRO A 144 -6.61 4.54 -3.86
N MET A 145 -5.75 3.98 -4.71
CA MET A 145 -6.17 2.96 -5.68
C MET A 145 -6.44 1.59 -5.03
N HIS A 146 -6.07 1.37 -3.76
CA HIS A 146 -6.43 0.19 -2.97
C HIS A 146 -7.83 0.27 -2.32
N ALA A 147 -8.50 1.43 -2.47
CA ALA A 147 -9.87 1.65 -2.02
C ALA A 147 -10.67 2.32 -3.14
N ALA A 148 -10.53 1.84 -4.38
CA ALA A 148 -11.04 2.44 -5.60
C ALA A 148 -12.10 1.55 -6.30
N HIS A 149 -12.26 1.68 -7.60
CA HIS A 149 -13.32 1.02 -8.35
C HIS A 149 -12.99 -0.44 -8.69
N ALA A 150 -13.99 -1.31 -8.57
CA ALA A 150 -13.88 -2.72 -8.93
C ALA A 150 -13.75 -2.96 -10.44
N ASP A 151 -14.40 -2.13 -11.26
CA ASP A 151 -14.52 -2.30 -12.71
C ASP A 151 -13.19 -2.09 -13.46
N ASP A 152 -12.27 -1.30 -12.90
CA ASP A 152 -10.94 -1.09 -13.43
C ASP A 152 -9.81 -1.68 -12.55
N LYS A 153 -10.19 -2.51 -11.58
CA LYS A 153 -9.27 -3.18 -10.64
C LYS A 153 -8.40 -2.17 -9.88
N GLY A 154 -9.07 -1.16 -9.32
CA GLY A 154 -8.36 -0.11 -8.58
C GLY A 154 -7.38 0.66 -9.45
N GLY A 155 -7.77 1.07 -10.66
CA GLY A 155 -6.93 1.84 -11.59
C GLY A 155 -5.88 1.04 -12.35
N ASN A 156 -5.82 -0.30 -12.20
CA ASN A 156 -4.90 -1.14 -12.96
C ASN A 156 -5.24 -1.19 -14.44
N ASP A 157 -6.51 -1.15 -14.77
CA ASP A 157 -6.98 -1.10 -16.16
C ASP A 157 -7.10 0.35 -16.69
N PHE A 158 -6.94 1.37 -15.84
CA PHE A 158 -6.92 2.79 -16.20
C PHE A 158 -5.54 3.19 -16.75
N LYS A 159 -5.35 3.06 -18.06
CA LYS A 159 -4.06 3.27 -18.73
C LYS A 159 -3.74 4.75 -18.89
N VAL A 160 -2.51 5.12 -18.50
CA VAL A 160 -1.94 6.47 -18.61
C VAL A 160 -0.48 6.37 -19.05
N ASN A 161 0.17 7.51 -19.23
CA ASN A 161 1.62 7.58 -19.43
C ASN A 161 2.25 8.37 -18.27
N TRP A 162 3.31 7.84 -17.68
CA TRP A 162 4.17 8.58 -16.77
C TRP A 162 5.34 9.15 -17.59
N PHE A 163 5.30 10.46 -17.85
CA PHE A 163 6.11 11.09 -18.89
C PHE A 163 5.87 10.39 -20.24
N SER A 164 6.90 9.74 -20.81
CA SER A 164 6.80 8.98 -22.06
C SER A 164 6.62 7.49 -21.88
N THR A 165 6.50 7.00 -20.63
CA THR A 165 6.43 5.57 -20.33
C THR A 165 4.99 5.14 -20.11
N PRO A 166 4.44 4.22 -20.93
CA PRO A 166 3.10 3.65 -20.69
C PRO A 166 3.01 2.93 -19.34
N THR A 167 1.92 3.20 -18.62
CA THR A 167 1.67 2.64 -17.29
C THR A 167 0.15 2.62 -17.00
N ASN A 168 -0.22 2.55 -15.74
CA ASN A 168 -1.60 2.69 -15.26
C ASN A 168 -1.65 3.59 -14.03
N LEU A 169 -2.84 4.09 -13.70
CA LEU A 169 -3.03 5.02 -12.59
C LEU A 169 -2.64 4.41 -11.25
N HIS A 170 -2.92 3.13 -11.03
CA HIS A 170 -2.52 2.40 -9.84
C HIS A 170 -1.01 2.45 -9.62
N SER A 171 -0.22 2.04 -10.63
CA SER A 171 1.25 2.05 -10.55
C SER A 171 1.84 3.45 -10.37
N VAL A 172 1.18 4.50 -10.88
CA VAL A 172 1.62 5.88 -10.65
C VAL A 172 1.58 6.21 -9.17
N TRP A 173 0.53 5.82 -8.48
CA TRP A 173 0.37 6.06 -7.04
C TRP A 173 1.19 5.10 -6.19
N ASP A 174 1.34 3.85 -6.58
CA ASP A 174 2.16 2.88 -5.85
C ASP A 174 3.63 3.28 -5.79
N SER A 175 4.19 3.66 -6.93
CA SER A 175 5.64 3.76 -7.07
C SER A 175 6.10 5.05 -7.72
N GLN A 176 5.54 5.42 -8.87
CA GLN A 176 6.18 6.41 -9.74
C GLN A 176 6.23 7.81 -9.14
N LEU A 177 5.19 8.23 -8.39
CA LEU A 177 5.19 9.50 -7.66
C LEU A 177 6.22 9.51 -6.52
N ILE A 178 6.38 8.37 -5.83
CA ILE A 178 7.33 8.22 -4.72
C ILE A 178 8.76 8.20 -5.24
N ASP A 179 9.04 7.34 -6.22
CA ASP A 179 10.36 7.17 -6.82
C ASP A 179 10.84 8.47 -7.50
N PHE A 180 9.91 9.27 -8.01
CA PHE A 180 10.21 10.56 -8.62
C PHE A 180 10.84 11.56 -7.64
N GLN A 181 10.62 11.42 -6.33
CA GLN A 181 11.23 12.29 -5.32
C GLN A 181 12.73 12.02 -5.13
N GLN A 182 13.25 10.88 -5.58
CA GLN A 182 14.66 10.52 -5.52
C GLN A 182 15.23 10.56 -4.08
N LEU A 183 14.41 10.21 -3.09
CA LEU A 183 14.79 10.13 -1.69
C LEU A 183 14.85 8.66 -1.25
N SER A 184 15.76 8.32 -0.36
CA SER A 184 15.68 7.05 0.37
C SER A 184 14.48 7.07 1.33
N TYR A 185 13.95 5.91 1.71
CA TYR A 185 12.79 5.84 2.62
C TYR A 185 13.05 6.56 3.97
N THR A 186 14.30 6.59 4.44
CA THR A 186 14.66 7.29 5.67
C THR A 186 14.65 8.80 5.51
N GLU A 187 15.16 9.31 4.39
CA GLU A 187 15.10 10.72 4.05
C GLU A 187 13.67 11.17 3.82
N TYR A 188 12.89 10.37 3.07
CA TYR A 188 11.50 10.69 2.80
C TYR A 188 10.68 10.70 4.09
N ALA A 189 10.79 9.67 4.92
CA ALA A 189 10.12 9.64 6.22
C ALA A 189 10.51 10.84 7.08
N ALA A 190 11.78 11.22 7.14
CA ALA A 190 12.22 12.40 7.87
C ALA A 190 11.65 13.70 7.31
N ALA A 191 11.56 13.82 5.98
CA ALA A 191 11.05 15.01 5.30
C ALA A 191 9.56 15.26 5.55
N ILE A 192 8.74 14.19 5.66
CA ILE A 192 7.28 14.33 5.80
C ILE A 192 6.77 14.12 7.23
N ASN A 193 7.55 13.57 8.14
CA ASN A 193 7.11 13.21 9.49
C ASN A 193 6.95 14.42 10.41
N HIS A 194 6.10 15.33 10.05
CA HIS A 194 5.80 16.55 10.81
C HIS A 194 4.33 16.59 11.22
N THR A 195 4.05 16.26 12.49
CA THR A 195 2.69 16.27 13.04
C THR A 195 2.66 16.95 14.41
N THR A 196 1.55 17.61 14.71
CA THR A 196 1.24 18.03 16.09
C THR A 196 0.73 16.83 16.89
N TRP A 197 0.82 16.92 18.22
CA TRP A 197 0.23 15.93 19.10
C TRP A 197 -1.28 15.75 18.87
N ALA A 198 -2.00 16.84 18.65
CA ALA A 198 -3.44 16.81 18.38
C ALA A 198 -3.79 16.06 17.08
N GLN A 199 -3.04 16.30 16.01
CA GLN A 199 -3.21 15.58 14.73
C GLN A 199 -2.96 14.08 14.91
N ARG A 200 -1.84 13.69 15.53
CA ARG A 200 -1.54 12.27 15.79
C ARG A 200 -2.65 11.59 16.57
N THR A 201 -3.10 12.23 17.67
CA THR A 201 -4.16 11.68 18.51
C THR A 201 -5.46 11.51 17.74
N ALA A 202 -5.84 12.48 16.91
CA ALA A 202 -7.03 12.40 16.08
C ALA A 202 -6.92 11.24 15.08
N TRP A 203 -5.82 11.15 14.34
CA TRP A 203 -5.61 10.10 13.34
C TRP A 203 -5.55 8.69 13.94
N GLN A 204 -4.91 8.52 15.11
CA GLN A 204 -4.84 7.22 15.79
C GLN A 204 -6.18 6.76 16.38
N LYS A 205 -7.11 7.69 16.63
CA LYS A 205 -8.46 7.38 17.12
C LYS A 205 -9.47 7.17 16.00
N ALA A 206 -9.17 7.59 14.78
CA ALA A 206 -10.04 7.44 13.63
C ALA A 206 -10.30 5.94 13.34
N PRO A 207 -11.54 5.52 13.08
CA PRO A 207 -11.84 4.14 12.74
C PRO A 207 -11.33 3.79 11.33
N ILE A 208 -11.14 2.49 11.07
CA ILE A 208 -10.67 2.00 9.76
C ILE A 208 -11.61 2.42 8.62
N SER A 209 -12.91 2.51 8.88
CA SER A 209 -13.90 3.02 7.93
C SER A 209 -13.62 4.44 7.45
N GLU A 210 -13.09 5.32 8.34
CA GLU A 210 -12.66 6.66 7.97
C GLU A 210 -11.41 6.64 7.08
N TRP A 211 -10.46 5.73 7.34
CA TRP A 211 -9.26 5.59 6.51
C TRP A 211 -9.62 5.20 5.08
N LEU A 212 -10.49 4.20 4.94
CA LEU A 212 -10.99 3.73 3.66
C LEU A 212 -11.79 4.82 2.93
N PHE A 213 -12.64 5.54 3.65
CA PHE A 213 -13.40 6.65 3.09
C PHE A 213 -12.49 7.76 2.57
N GLU A 214 -11.47 8.17 3.33
CA GLU A 214 -10.49 9.16 2.89
C GLU A 214 -9.76 8.72 1.61
N SER A 215 -9.28 7.47 1.56
CA SER A 215 -8.60 6.91 0.39
C SER A 215 -9.53 6.83 -0.83
N ASN A 216 -10.76 6.38 -0.63
CA ASN A 216 -11.77 6.32 -1.69
C ASN A 216 -12.12 7.72 -2.22
N GLN A 217 -12.31 8.73 -1.36
CA GLN A 217 -12.58 10.10 -1.81
C GLN A 217 -11.43 10.70 -2.63
N ILE A 218 -10.20 10.35 -2.31
CA ILE A 218 -9.04 10.73 -3.13
C ILE A 218 -9.11 10.01 -4.48
N ALA A 219 -9.37 8.70 -4.52
CA ALA A 219 -9.52 7.94 -5.75
C ALA A 219 -10.63 8.52 -6.66
N GLU A 220 -11.80 8.78 -6.10
CA GLU A 220 -12.93 9.40 -6.83
C GLU A 220 -12.51 10.72 -7.49
N LYS A 221 -11.79 11.57 -6.74
CA LYS A 221 -11.28 12.83 -7.28
C LYS A 221 -10.31 12.60 -8.43
N LEU A 222 -9.38 11.65 -8.29
CA LEU A 222 -8.41 11.32 -9.35
C LEU A 222 -9.11 10.89 -10.64
N TYR A 223 -10.16 10.07 -10.56
CA TYR A 223 -10.94 9.66 -11.73
C TYR A 223 -11.68 10.82 -12.42
N THR A 224 -11.96 11.92 -11.71
CA THR A 224 -12.53 13.13 -12.34
C THR A 224 -11.50 14.03 -12.99
N GLU A 225 -10.24 13.96 -12.57
CA GLU A 225 -9.15 14.84 -13.02
C GLU A 225 -8.36 14.28 -14.20
N ILE A 226 -8.44 12.96 -14.43
CA ILE A 226 -7.59 12.25 -15.39
C ILE A 226 -8.48 11.48 -16.38
N GLN A 227 -8.02 11.37 -17.63
CA GLN A 227 -8.65 10.53 -18.65
C GLN A 227 -7.70 9.40 -19.07
N PRO A 228 -8.22 8.22 -19.47
CA PRO A 228 -7.41 7.17 -20.05
C PRO A 228 -6.59 7.70 -21.24
N GLY A 229 -5.29 7.41 -21.24
CA GLY A 229 -4.34 7.89 -22.24
C GLY A 229 -3.61 9.18 -21.89
N ASP A 230 -3.99 9.86 -20.81
CA ASP A 230 -3.33 11.10 -20.38
C ASP A 230 -1.85 10.87 -20.08
N THR A 231 -1.07 11.95 -20.25
CA THR A 231 0.35 11.99 -19.88
C THR A 231 0.53 12.75 -18.58
N LEU A 232 0.84 12.01 -17.53
CA LEU A 232 1.14 12.51 -16.20
C LEU A 232 2.65 12.85 -16.13
N ASN A 233 2.97 14.03 -15.57
CA ASN A 233 4.33 14.57 -15.61
C ASN A 233 4.61 15.48 -14.41
N TYR A 234 5.56 16.40 -14.51
CA TYR A 234 5.93 17.37 -13.47
C TYR A 234 4.73 18.09 -12.87
N LYS A 235 3.74 18.49 -13.69
CA LYS A 235 2.54 19.18 -13.21
C LYS A 235 1.70 18.25 -12.33
N TYR A 236 1.55 16.99 -12.73
CA TYR A 236 0.81 16.00 -11.95
C TYR A 236 1.48 15.76 -10.60
N ASN A 237 2.80 15.54 -10.59
CA ASN A 237 3.56 15.42 -9.36
C ASN A 237 3.37 16.65 -8.46
N PHE A 238 3.56 17.85 -8.98
CA PHE A 238 3.39 19.10 -8.23
C PHE A 238 1.99 19.24 -7.59
N THR A 239 0.95 18.82 -8.31
CA THR A 239 -0.44 18.94 -7.85
C THR A 239 -0.80 17.91 -6.77
N HIS A 240 -0.18 16.71 -6.81
CA HIS A 240 -0.61 15.56 -5.98
C HIS A 240 0.38 15.17 -4.89
N ILE A 241 1.60 15.71 -4.89
CA ILE A 241 2.64 15.31 -3.93
C ILE A 241 2.24 15.52 -2.47
N ASP A 242 1.52 16.59 -2.17
CA ASP A 242 1.07 16.87 -0.79
C ASP A 242 0.02 15.85 -0.33
N ILE A 243 -0.86 15.40 -1.23
CA ILE A 243 -1.85 14.36 -0.95
C ILE A 243 -1.14 13.02 -0.70
N LEU A 244 -0.19 12.66 -1.55
CA LEU A 244 0.63 11.46 -1.40
C LEU A 244 1.36 11.46 -0.05
N ASN A 245 2.08 12.54 0.26
CA ASN A 245 2.81 12.71 1.51
C ASN A 245 1.90 12.58 2.74
N GLN A 246 0.69 13.13 2.66
CA GLN A 246 -0.28 13.05 3.74
C GLN A 246 -0.78 11.61 3.94
N GLN A 247 -1.01 10.86 2.87
CA GLN A 247 -1.43 9.46 2.96
C GLN A 247 -0.32 8.57 3.56
N LEU A 248 0.92 8.72 3.12
CA LEU A 248 2.07 8.02 3.69
C LEU A 248 2.25 8.34 5.19
N LEU A 249 2.13 9.63 5.56
CA LEU A 249 2.24 10.06 6.94
C LEU A 249 1.11 9.51 7.82
N LYS A 250 -0.15 9.58 7.35
CA LYS A 250 -1.30 9.01 8.05
C LYS A 250 -1.16 7.50 8.23
N ALA A 251 -0.73 6.78 7.19
CA ALA A 251 -0.49 5.35 7.24
C ALA A 251 0.48 4.99 8.39
N GLY A 252 1.64 5.63 8.45
CA GLY A 252 2.63 5.38 9.50
C GLY A 252 2.12 5.74 10.90
N VAL A 253 1.44 6.88 11.06
CA VAL A 253 0.89 7.33 12.36
C VAL A 253 -0.22 6.39 12.85
N ARG A 254 -1.13 5.97 11.97
CA ARG A 254 -2.24 5.06 12.27
C ARG A 254 -1.75 3.64 12.55
N LEU A 255 -0.76 3.17 11.79
CA LEU A 255 -0.06 1.91 12.06
C LEU A 255 0.52 1.89 13.48
N ALA A 256 1.25 2.93 13.87
CA ALA A 256 1.77 3.04 15.23
C ALA A 256 0.66 3.03 16.30
N GLY A 257 -0.48 3.67 16.01
CA GLY A 257 -1.64 3.65 16.90
C GLY A 257 -2.16 2.23 17.16
N ILE A 258 -2.39 1.47 16.10
CA ILE A 258 -2.84 0.06 16.21
C ILE A 258 -1.79 -0.80 16.90
N LEU A 259 -0.51 -0.66 16.54
CA LEU A 259 0.58 -1.42 17.17
C LEU A 259 0.71 -1.11 18.67
N ASN A 260 0.57 0.15 19.07
CA ASN A 260 0.55 0.55 20.48
C ASN A 260 -0.67 0.00 21.23
N GLN A 261 -1.83 -0.07 20.57
CA GLN A 261 -3.03 -0.64 21.17
C GLN A 261 -2.90 -2.15 21.40
N LEU A 262 -2.24 -2.86 20.50
CA LEU A 262 -2.08 -4.33 20.58
C LEU A 262 -0.96 -4.76 21.53
N PHE A 263 0.12 -4.00 21.57
CA PHE A 263 1.36 -4.42 22.22
C PHE A 263 1.87 -3.44 23.30
N GLY A 264 1.23 -2.28 23.45
CA GLY A 264 1.60 -1.20 24.38
C GLY A 264 1.15 -1.36 25.83
#